data_b60655e20f4b53f269cdd93102f32377
#
_entry.id   b60655e20f4b53f269cdd93102f32377
#
_cell.length_a   1.000
_cell.length_b   1.000
_cell.length_c   1.000
_cell.angle_alpha   90.00
_cell.angle_beta   90.00
_cell.angle_gamma   90.00
#
_symmetry.space_group_name_H-M   'P 1'
#
loop_
_entity.id
_entity.type
_entity.pdbx_description
1 polymer ?
#
loop_
_entity_poly.entity_id
_entity_poly.type
_entity_poly.pdbx_seq_one_letter_code
_entity_poly.pdbx_strand_id
1 'polypeptide(L)'
;TVQPSGDFDFPNGTVLAKTFSLGGKRIETRLFMRHLNGTWAGYTYEWNDLETEATLLPGAKARVVGTQTWNYPSRSQCLQCHTAIAGRSLSPEVGQLNRDMLYPATGRTANQLETLAGLGFLSAPLSGPVATLPRYEAPFGTGTLELRARAYLHANCAGCHQQGMGQGPADWRYSLTFRNTNSCNVAPQNGNLGITGAMLIVPGSPSTSIVSRRIHALNAFRMPPVGSVIEDPQGTA
;
A
#
# COMPACT_ATOMS: atom_id res chain seq x y z
N THR A 1 5.26 12.75 -13.66
CA THR A 1 4.82 14.04 -13.06
C THR A 1 4.33 13.81 -11.64
N VAL A 2 4.62 14.73 -10.73
CA VAL A 2 4.00 14.75 -9.39
C VAL A 2 2.68 15.52 -9.50
N GLN A 3 1.60 14.92 -9.00
CA GLN A 3 0.27 15.52 -8.95
C GLN A 3 0.13 16.43 -7.71
N PRO A 4 -0.85 17.36 -7.68
CA PRO A 4 -1.11 18.20 -6.51
C PRO A 4 -1.42 17.39 -5.22
N SER A 5 -1.94 16.18 -5.35
CA SER A 5 -2.15 15.23 -4.24
C SER A 5 -0.85 14.70 -3.63
N GLY A 6 0.28 14.82 -4.32
CA GLY A 6 1.56 14.20 -4.00
C GLY A 6 1.81 12.87 -4.70
N ASP A 7 0.82 12.32 -5.39
CA ASP A 7 0.96 11.07 -6.16
C ASP A 7 1.81 11.26 -7.41
N PHE A 8 2.48 10.17 -7.82
CA PHE A 8 3.23 10.16 -9.06
C PHE A 8 2.35 9.66 -10.21
N ASP A 9 2.20 10.48 -11.25
CA ASP A 9 1.66 10.02 -12.53
C ASP A 9 2.79 9.58 -13.46
N PHE A 10 2.65 8.39 -14.00
CA PHE A 10 3.66 7.72 -14.82
C PHE A 10 3.29 7.83 -16.32
N PRO A 11 4.26 8.04 -17.24
CA PRO A 11 3.98 8.07 -18.67
C PRO A 11 3.54 6.69 -19.20
N ASN A 12 2.90 6.69 -20.37
CA ASN A 12 2.60 5.46 -21.10
C ASN A 12 3.91 4.70 -21.40
N GLY A 13 3.87 3.37 -21.29
CA GLY A 13 5.04 2.51 -21.41
C GLY A 13 5.76 2.25 -20.08
N THR A 14 5.35 2.88 -18.97
CA THR A 14 5.96 2.63 -17.65
C THR A 14 5.67 1.22 -17.15
N VAL A 15 6.69 0.60 -16.59
CA VAL A 15 6.61 -0.68 -15.87
C VAL A 15 7.07 -0.48 -14.44
N LEU A 16 6.18 -0.73 -13.49
CA LEU A 16 6.50 -0.80 -12.06
C LEU A 16 6.73 -2.27 -11.70
N ALA A 17 7.90 -2.58 -11.15
CA ALA A 17 8.26 -3.94 -10.76
C ALA A 17 8.38 -4.05 -9.24
N LYS A 18 7.78 -5.09 -8.66
CA LYS A 18 7.88 -5.41 -7.23
C LYS A 18 8.19 -6.89 -7.06
N THR A 19 9.35 -7.20 -6.48
CA THR A 19 9.74 -8.57 -6.14
C THR A 19 9.46 -8.85 -4.68
N PHE A 20 8.89 -10.00 -4.41
CA PHE A 20 8.58 -10.52 -3.09
C PHE A 20 9.50 -11.70 -2.79
N SER A 21 10.05 -11.69 -1.58
CA SER A 21 10.91 -12.77 -1.08
C SER A 21 10.38 -13.32 0.24
N LEU A 22 10.62 -14.59 0.49
CA LEU A 22 10.29 -15.28 1.73
C LEU A 22 11.49 -16.14 2.14
N GLY A 23 11.97 -15.98 3.37
CA GLY A 23 13.16 -16.69 3.85
C GLY A 23 14.42 -16.43 3.00
N GLY A 24 14.56 -15.22 2.44
CA GLY A 24 15.68 -14.83 1.59
C GLY A 24 15.55 -15.26 0.11
N LYS A 25 14.58 -16.11 -0.24
CA LYS A 25 14.32 -16.56 -1.61
C LYS A 25 13.27 -15.71 -2.32
N ARG A 26 13.51 -15.38 -3.59
CA ARG A 26 12.51 -14.73 -4.44
C ARG A 26 11.37 -15.69 -4.74
N ILE A 27 10.15 -15.28 -4.49
CA ILE A 27 8.95 -16.10 -4.71
C ILE A 27 8.14 -15.58 -5.87
N GLU A 28 7.96 -14.26 -5.94
CA GLU A 28 7.09 -13.60 -6.90
C GLU A 28 7.70 -12.30 -7.38
N THR A 29 7.51 -11.97 -8.67
CA THR A 29 7.67 -10.61 -9.18
C THR A 29 6.37 -10.19 -9.83
N ARG A 30 5.84 -9.05 -9.42
CA ARG A 30 4.70 -8.39 -10.07
C ARG A 30 5.18 -7.24 -10.91
N LEU A 31 4.69 -7.19 -12.16
CA LEU A 31 4.79 -6.03 -13.01
C LEU A 31 3.43 -5.35 -13.05
N PHE A 32 3.39 -4.04 -12.82
CA PHE A 32 2.20 -3.24 -13.05
C PHE A 32 2.52 -2.23 -14.15
N MET A 33 1.89 -2.38 -15.30
CA MET A 33 2.31 -1.73 -16.53
C MET A 33 1.26 -0.75 -17.01
N ARG A 34 1.70 0.46 -17.41
CA ARG A 34 0.90 1.40 -18.18
C ARG A 34 1.19 1.20 -19.66
N HIS A 35 0.29 0.55 -20.36
CA HIS A 35 0.44 0.29 -21.80
C HIS A 35 0.48 1.57 -22.63
N LEU A 36 0.94 1.50 -23.88
CA LEU A 36 1.04 2.65 -24.77
C LEU A 36 -0.33 3.34 -25.06
N ASN A 37 -1.44 2.59 -24.94
CA ASN A 37 -2.79 3.13 -25.04
C ASN A 37 -3.31 3.73 -23.71
N GLY A 38 -2.46 3.84 -22.69
CA GLY A 38 -2.80 4.41 -21.38
C GLY A 38 -3.49 3.45 -20.41
N THR A 39 -3.83 2.23 -20.82
CA THR A 39 -4.45 1.24 -19.91
C THR A 39 -3.42 0.62 -18.96
N TRP A 40 -3.86 0.28 -17.74
CA TRP A 40 -3.02 -0.39 -16.76
C TRP A 40 -3.39 -1.87 -16.61
N ALA A 41 -2.38 -2.72 -16.46
CA ALA A 41 -2.55 -4.14 -16.17
C ALA A 41 -1.46 -4.67 -15.25
N GLY A 42 -1.83 -5.62 -14.39
CA GLY A 42 -0.91 -6.36 -13.53
C GLY A 42 -0.52 -7.71 -14.16
N TYR A 43 0.72 -8.10 -13.95
CA TYR A 43 1.30 -9.36 -14.42
C TYR A 43 2.07 -10.00 -13.28
N THR A 44 1.76 -11.25 -12.98
CA THR A 44 2.36 -12.00 -11.88
C THR A 44 3.30 -13.07 -12.42
N TYR A 45 4.54 -13.03 -11.97
CA TYR A 45 5.57 -14.01 -12.31
C TYR A 45 5.94 -14.82 -11.06
N GLU A 46 5.94 -16.13 -11.18
CA GLU A 46 6.40 -17.05 -10.15
C GLU A 46 7.85 -17.45 -10.40
N TRP A 47 8.71 -17.29 -9.40
CA TRP A 47 10.09 -17.77 -9.44
C TRP A 47 10.17 -19.27 -9.21
N ASN A 48 11.04 -19.94 -9.97
CA ASN A 48 11.41 -21.33 -9.69
C ASN A 48 12.26 -21.42 -8.41
N ASP A 49 12.40 -22.62 -7.85
CA ASP A 49 13.10 -22.83 -6.58
C ASP A 49 14.62 -22.54 -6.65
N LEU A 50 15.19 -22.50 -7.86
CA LEU A 50 16.59 -22.15 -8.11
C LEU A 50 16.80 -20.65 -8.33
N GLU A 51 15.72 -19.86 -8.38
CA GLU A 51 15.75 -18.41 -8.64
C GLU A 51 16.43 -18.00 -9.96
N THR A 52 16.46 -18.89 -10.94
CA THR A 52 17.07 -18.68 -12.25
C THR A 52 16.09 -18.16 -13.29
N GLU A 53 14.78 -18.43 -13.09
CA GLU A 53 13.73 -18.07 -14.04
C GLU A 53 12.43 -17.75 -13.30
N ALA A 54 11.64 -16.82 -13.86
CA ALA A 54 10.30 -16.49 -13.40
C ALA A 54 9.28 -16.65 -14.52
N THR A 55 8.26 -17.47 -14.29
CA THR A 55 7.23 -17.81 -15.28
C THR A 55 5.99 -16.95 -15.10
N LEU A 56 5.49 -16.34 -16.18
CA LEU A 56 4.23 -15.58 -16.18
C LEU A 56 3.05 -16.53 -15.88
N LEU A 57 2.29 -16.19 -14.84
CA LEU A 57 1.10 -16.95 -14.47
C LEU A 57 -0.11 -16.52 -15.31
N PRO A 58 -0.91 -17.48 -15.81
CA PRO A 58 -2.12 -17.19 -16.59
C PRO A 58 -3.27 -16.68 -15.72
N GLY A 59 -3.25 -16.92 -14.42
CA GLY A 59 -4.29 -16.56 -13.47
C GLY A 59 -3.83 -16.62 -12.02
N ALA A 60 -4.78 -16.53 -11.08
CA ALA A 60 -4.47 -16.70 -9.68
C ALA A 60 -3.95 -18.12 -9.38
N LYS A 61 -2.99 -18.21 -8.48
CA LYS A 61 -2.39 -19.48 -8.03
C LYS A 61 -2.12 -19.43 -6.52
N ALA A 62 -2.18 -20.58 -5.87
CA ALA A 62 -1.66 -20.74 -4.52
C ALA A 62 -0.56 -21.81 -4.51
N ARG A 63 0.52 -21.57 -3.76
CA ARG A 63 1.62 -22.50 -3.56
C ARG A 63 2.06 -22.49 -2.10
N VAL A 64 2.32 -23.67 -1.55
CA VAL A 64 2.95 -23.75 -0.23
C VAL A 64 4.44 -23.45 -0.37
N VAL A 65 4.95 -22.48 0.40
CA VAL A 65 6.34 -22.09 0.47
C VAL A 65 6.78 -22.14 1.93
N GLY A 66 7.59 -23.14 2.27
CA GLY A 66 7.89 -23.44 3.66
C GLY A 66 6.62 -23.87 4.41
N THR A 67 6.26 -23.15 5.46
CA THR A 67 5.06 -23.40 6.26
C THR A 67 3.87 -22.51 5.90
N GLN A 68 4.01 -21.69 4.86
CA GLN A 68 3.05 -20.64 4.50
C GLN A 68 2.47 -20.89 3.11
N THR A 69 1.16 -20.64 2.94
CA THR A 69 0.54 -20.57 1.62
C THR A 69 0.77 -19.19 1.03
N TRP A 70 1.47 -19.15 -0.10
CA TRP A 70 1.67 -17.94 -0.91
C TRP A 70 0.58 -17.84 -1.98
N ASN A 71 -0.11 -16.71 -2.03
CA ASN A 71 -1.18 -16.46 -3.01
C ASN A 71 -0.69 -15.48 -4.08
N TYR A 72 -0.58 -15.97 -5.29
CA TYR A 72 -0.30 -15.17 -6.48
C TYR A 72 -1.62 -14.59 -7.00
N PRO A 73 -1.75 -13.26 -7.14
CA PRO A 73 -3.00 -12.65 -7.59
C PRO A 73 -3.20 -12.80 -9.10
N SER A 74 -4.45 -12.86 -9.50
CA SER A 74 -4.85 -12.69 -10.91
C SER A 74 -4.79 -11.21 -11.32
N ARG A 75 -4.85 -10.94 -12.64
CA ARG A 75 -4.92 -9.57 -13.18
C ARG A 75 -6.11 -8.78 -12.65
N SER A 76 -7.28 -9.41 -12.53
CA SER A 76 -8.48 -8.76 -11.98
C SER A 76 -8.33 -8.41 -10.49
N GLN A 77 -7.64 -9.25 -9.71
CA GLN A 77 -7.37 -8.98 -8.31
C GLN A 77 -6.40 -7.79 -8.12
N CYS A 78 -5.45 -7.57 -9.03
CA CYS A 78 -4.62 -6.37 -8.99
C CYS A 78 -5.48 -5.09 -9.05
N LEU A 79 -6.48 -5.07 -9.93
CA LEU A 79 -7.34 -3.91 -10.16
C LEU A 79 -8.37 -3.65 -9.06
N GLN A 80 -8.52 -4.55 -8.08
CA GLN A 80 -9.35 -4.29 -6.89
C GLN A 80 -8.78 -3.17 -6.01
N CYS A 81 -7.45 -3.06 -5.93
CA CYS A 81 -6.76 -1.99 -5.21
C CYS A 81 -6.25 -0.91 -6.16
N HIS A 82 -5.66 -1.29 -7.31
CA HIS A 82 -5.11 -0.38 -8.31
C HIS A 82 -6.22 0.27 -9.17
N THR A 83 -7.12 1.00 -8.52
CA THR A 83 -8.25 1.69 -9.18
C THR A 83 -7.84 3.04 -9.76
N ALA A 84 -8.69 3.64 -10.60
CA ALA A 84 -8.46 4.98 -11.14
C ALA A 84 -8.45 6.05 -10.04
N ILE A 85 -9.35 5.94 -9.05
CA ILE A 85 -9.45 6.88 -7.93
C ILE A 85 -8.20 6.80 -7.05
N ALA A 86 -7.62 5.61 -6.88
CA ALA A 86 -6.38 5.38 -6.15
C ALA A 86 -5.11 5.71 -6.96
N GLY A 87 -5.23 6.42 -8.09
CA GLY A 87 -4.08 6.80 -8.92
C GLY A 87 -3.41 5.64 -9.65
N ARG A 88 -4.01 4.45 -9.68
CA ARG A 88 -3.49 3.21 -10.29
C ARG A 88 -2.22 2.66 -9.66
N SER A 89 -1.15 3.45 -9.56
CA SER A 89 0.14 2.98 -9.03
C SER A 89 0.12 2.66 -7.53
N LEU A 90 -0.77 3.28 -6.74
CA LEU A 90 -0.89 3.26 -5.28
C LEU A 90 0.30 3.89 -4.53
N SER A 91 1.40 4.02 -5.15
CA SER A 91 2.65 4.67 -4.76
C SER A 91 3.59 4.64 -5.98
N PRO A 92 4.67 5.38 -6.02
CA PRO A 92 5.17 6.25 -4.95
C PRO A 92 4.41 7.57 -4.80
N GLU A 93 4.53 8.15 -3.62
CA GLU A 93 4.02 9.47 -3.27
C GLU A 93 5.12 10.34 -2.68
N VAL A 94 4.98 11.66 -2.81
CA VAL A 94 5.94 12.63 -2.23
C VAL A 94 6.14 12.38 -0.74
N GLY A 95 5.04 12.25 0.03
CA GLY A 95 5.12 12.07 1.48
C GLY A 95 5.80 10.75 1.91
N GLN A 96 5.69 9.71 1.12
CA GLN A 96 6.36 8.43 1.36
C GLN A 96 7.84 8.47 0.99
N LEU A 97 8.18 9.14 -0.12
CA LEU A 97 9.55 9.22 -0.64
C LEU A 97 10.40 10.32 -0.01
N ASN A 98 9.79 11.26 0.70
CA ASN A 98 10.51 12.35 1.36
C ASN A 98 11.26 11.84 2.61
N ARG A 99 12.27 11.01 2.38
CA ARG A 99 13.15 10.46 3.41
C ARG A 99 14.49 10.05 2.81
N ASP A 100 15.50 9.99 3.67
CA ASP A 100 16.81 9.49 3.28
C ASP A 100 16.77 7.99 3.08
N MET A 101 17.52 7.52 2.09
CA MET A 101 17.75 6.12 1.78
C MET A 101 19.22 5.89 1.52
N LEU A 102 19.75 4.78 2.03
CA LEU A 102 21.07 4.29 1.63
C LEU A 102 20.96 3.64 0.24
N TYR A 103 21.80 4.09 -0.67
CA TYR A 103 21.98 3.51 -2.01
C TYR A 103 23.19 2.56 -2.00
N PRO A 104 22.98 1.23 -1.86
CA PRO A 104 24.08 0.29 -1.61
C PRO A 104 25.13 0.28 -2.72
N ALA A 105 24.73 0.48 -3.97
CA ALA A 105 25.64 0.50 -5.12
C ALA A 105 26.70 1.63 -5.06
N THR A 106 26.41 2.71 -4.33
CA THR A 106 27.30 3.88 -4.22
C THR A 106 27.76 4.15 -2.80
N GLY A 107 27.15 3.49 -1.80
CA GLY A 107 27.37 3.75 -0.38
C GLY A 107 26.85 5.12 0.10
N ARG A 108 26.13 5.85 -0.73
CA ARG A 108 25.59 7.18 -0.39
C ARG A 108 24.25 7.09 0.29
N THR A 109 24.02 7.96 1.27
CA THR A 109 22.69 8.23 1.84
C THR A 109 22.22 9.59 1.34
N ALA A 110 21.03 9.65 0.76
CA ALA A 110 20.44 10.88 0.24
C ALA A 110 18.92 10.80 0.25
N ASN A 111 18.24 11.96 0.24
CA ASN A 111 16.78 12.03 0.12
C ASN A 111 16.34 11.47 -1.24
N GLN A 112 15.33 10.59 -1.21
CA GLN A 112 14.86 9.91 -2.42
C GLN A 112 14.28 10.89 -3.44
N LEU A 113 13.57 11.95 -3.02
CA LEU A 113 13.01 12.95 -3.94
C LEU A 113 14.11 13.77 -4.62
N GLU A 114 15.13 14.19 -3.85
CA GLU A 114 16.30 14.90 -4.42
C GLU A 114 17.08 14.01 -5.39
N THR A 115 17.21 12.73 -5.05
CA THR A 115 17.87 11.75 -5.94
C THR A 115 17.09 11.60 -7.24
N LEU A 116 15.76 11.43 -7.20
CA LEU A 116 14.92 11.33 -8.40
C LEU A 116 14.97 12.61 -9.25
N ALA A 117 14.95 13.78 -8.60
CA ALA A 117 15.08 15.06 -9.28
C ALA A 117 16.45 15.22 -9.95
N GLY A 118 17.53 14.92 -9.22
CA GLY A 118 18.91 15.01 -9.71
C GLY A 118 19.23 14.05 -10.86
N LEU A 119 18.56 12.89 -10.91
CA LEU A 119 18.67 11.92 -12.00
C LEU A 119 17.75 12.23 -13.19
N GLY A 120 16.95 13.30 -13.14
CA GLY A 120 16.04 13.68 -14.21
C GLY A 120 14.81 12.79 -14.35
N PHE A 121 14.43 12.03 -13.31
CA PHE A 121 13.22 11.19 -13.33
C PHE A 121 11.92 11.99 -13.17
N LEU A 122 12.00 13.24 -12.75
CA LEU A 122 10.84 14.11 -12.61
C LEU A 122 10.68 14.96 -13.86
N SER A 123 9.46 15.00 -14.42
CA SER A 123 9.13 15.82 -15.60
C SER A 123 8.99 17.32 -15.29
N ALA A 124 8.92 17.69 -14.02
CA ALA A 124 8.93 19.06 -13.51
C ALA A 124 9.72 19.11 -12.19
N PRO A 125 10.28 20.25 -11.81
CA PRO A 125 10.91 20.43 -10.51
C PRO A 125 9.94 20.10 -9.38
N LEU A 126 10.47 19.71 -8.20
CA LEU A 126 9.70 19.65 -6.98
C LEU A 126 9.10 21.02 -6.65
N SER A 127 7.94 21.05 -6.02
CA SER A 127 7.21 22.29 -5.68
C SER A 127 7.92 23.16 -4.62
N GLY A 128 9.02 22.65 -4.06
CA GLY A 128 9.87 23.37 -3.10
C GLY A 128 10.99 22.49 -2.54
N PRO A 129 11.79 23.03 -1.64
CA PRO A 129 12.82 22.25 -0.93
C PRO A 129 12.18 21.06 -0.19
N VAL A 130 12.85 19.89 -0.15
CA VAL A 130 12.32 18.66 0.49
C VAL A 130 11.93 18.86 1.96
N ALA A 131 12.60 19.78 2.66
CA ALA A 131 12.26 20.12 4.04
C ALA A 131 10.86 20.73 4.21
N THR A 132 10.29 21.31 3.15
CA THR A 132 8.94 21.93 3.15
C THR A 132 7.86 21.04 2.54
N LEU A 133 8.26 19.92 1.93
CA LEU A 133 7.33 18.99 1.31
C LEU A 133 6.71 18.02 2.35
N PRO A 134 5.54 17.48 2.08
CA PRO A 134 4.95 16.45 2.93
C PRO A 134 5.94 15.30 3.22
N ARG A 135 5.94 14.85 4.47
CA ARG A 135 6.70 13.68 4.92
C ARG A 135 5.82 12.84 5.82
N TYR A 136 5.59 11.59 5.43
CA TYR A 136 4.81 10.67 6.23
C TYR A 136 5.70 9.99 7.27
N GLU A 137 5.13 9.79 8.45
CA GLU A 137 5.86 9.09 9.51
C GLU A 137 6.12 7.64 9.11
N ALA A 138 7.21 7.06 9.60
CA ALA A 138 7.44 5.63 9.41
C ALA A 138 6.51 4.83 10.34
N PRO A 139 5.71 3.86 9.86
CA PRO A 139 4.77 3.10 10.70
C PRO A 139 5.44 2.44 11.91
N PHE A 140 6.67 1.99 11.74
CA PHE A 140 7.49 1.33 12.78
C PHE A 140 8.65 2.21 13.28
N GLY A 141 8.55 3.53 13.07
CA GLY A 141 9.54 4.51 13.50
C GLY A 141 9.33 5.00 14.94
N THR A 142 9.90 6.16 15.24
CA THR A 142 9.91 6.77 16.57
C THR A 142 8.88 7.89 16.75
N GLY A 143 8.10 8.20 15.73
CA GLY A 143 7.03 9.20 15.78
C GLY A 143 5.90 8.84 16.75
N THR A 144 4.97 9.76 16.96
CA THR A 144 3.81 9.51 17.82
C THR A 144 2.99 8.32 17.32
N LEU A 145 2.36 7.57 18.23
CA LEU A 145 1.56 6.42 17.90
C LEU A 145 0.45 6.76 16.87
N GLU A 146 -0.20 7.92 17.03
CA GLU A 146 -1.21 8.38 16.07
C GLU A 146 -0.65 8.51 14.66
N LEU A 147 0.46 9.22 14.49
CA LEU A 147 1.07 9.43 13.16
C LEU A 147 1.56 8.13 12.54
N ARG A 148 2.12 7.23 13.35
CA ARG A 148 2.55 5.90 12.91
C ARG A 148 1.37 5.03 12.48
N ALA A 149 0.31 4.97 13.28
CA ALA A 149 -0.92 4.25 12.95
C ALA A 149 -1.57 4.80 11.66
N ARG A 150 -1.63 6.13 11.51
CA ARG A 150 -2.14 6.76 10.29
C ARG A 150 -1.29 6.44 9.07
N ALA A 151 0.03 6.39 9.19
CA ALA A 151 0.92 5.99 8.10
C ALA A 151 0.71 4.52 7.72
N TYR A 152 0.51 3.63 8.69
CA TYR A 152 0.17 2.23 8.46
C TYR A 152 -1.17 2.08 7.74
N LEU A 153 -2.21 2.76 8.22
CA LEU A 153 -3.55 2.74 7.61
C LEU A 153 -3.54 3.36 6.20
N HIS A 154 -2.78 4.42 5.99
CA HIS A 154 -2.62 4.99 4.66
C HIS A 154 -1.99 3.98 3.68
N ALA A 155 -0.86 3.40 4.04
CA ALA A 155 -0.14 2.48 3.16
C ALA A 155 -0.93 1.21 2.80
N ASN A 156 -1.76 0.72 3.73
CA ASN A 156 -2.47 -0.56 3.56
C ASN A 156 -3.95 -0.41 3.20
N CYS A 157 -4.59 0.72 3.47
CA CYS A 157 -6.03 0.86 3.37
C CYS A 157 -6.47 2.00 2.44
N ALA A 158 -5.72 3.12 2.34
CA ALA A 158 -6.15 4.30 1.59
C ALA A 158 -6.35 4.03 0.09
N GLY A 159 -5.62 3.06 -0.50
CA GLY A 159 -5.82 2.65 -1.88
C GLY A 159 -7.24 2.18 -2.19
N CYS A 160 -7.97 1.66 -1.19
CA CYS A 160 -9.37 1.26 -1.32
C CYS A 160 -10.33 2.14 -0.52
N HIS A 161 -9.89 2.69 0.61
CA HIS A 161 -10.70 3.47 1.53
C HIS A 161 -10.34 4.95 1.44
N GLN A 162 -10.90 5.63 0.46
CA GLN A 162 -10.85 7.07 0.27
C GLN A 162 -12.16 7.56 -0.38
N GLN A 163 -12.39 8.86 -0.32
CA GLN A 163 -13.57 9.46 -0.88
C GLN A 163 -13.78 9.07 -2.34
N GLY A 164 -15.00 8.65 -2.70
CA GLY A 164 -15.38 8.24 -4.05
C GLY A 164 -15.19 6.74 -4.37
N MET A 165 -14.57 5.96 -3.50
CA MET A 165 -14.36 4.51 -3.74
C MET A 165 -15.55 3.62 -3.39
N GLY A 166 -16.53 4.13 -2.60
CA GLY A 166 -17.70 3.36 -2.19
C GLY A 166 -17.41 2.19 -1.22
N GLN A 167 -16.24 2.15 -0.61
CA GLN A 167 -15.81 1.08 0.31
C GLN A 167 -16.11 1.40 1.78
N GLY A 168 -17.16 2.20 2.03
CA GLY A 168 -17.52 2.65 3.37
C GLY A 168 -17.16 4.12 3.59
N PRO A 169 -17.45 4.66 4.81
CA PRO A 169 -17.35 6.09 5.05
C PRO A 169 -15.95 6.59 5.36
N ALA A 170 -15.01 5.68 5.75
CA ALA A 170 -13.68 6.07 6.18
C ALA A 170 -12.77 6.43 5.00
N ASP A 171 -11.98 7.49 5.20
CA ASP A 171 -10.90 7.92 4.31
C ASP A 171 -9.56 7.86 5.07
N TRP A 172 -8.69 6.92 4.68
CA TRP A 172 -7.44 6.65 5.39
C TRP A 172 -6.24 7.40 4.82
N ARG A 173 -6.43 8.37 3.93
CA ARG A 173 -5.31 9.16 3.40
C ARG A 173 -4.60 9.92 4.52
N TYR A 174 -3.27 9.84 4.53
CA TYR A 174 -2.43 10.47 5.54
C TYR A 174 -2.55 12.02 5.55
N SER A 175 -2.87 12.62 4.41
CA SER A 175 -3.07 14.06 4.26
C SER A 175 -4.24 14.62 5.07
N LEU A 176 -5.19 13.78 5.48
CA LEU A 176 -6.31 14.17 6.35
C LEU A 176 -5.88 14.19 7.81
N THR A 177 -6.49 15.02 8.63
CA THR A 177 -6.40 14.88 10.09
C THR A 177 -7.22 13.67 10.55
N PHE A 178 -6.92 13.06 11.69
CA PHE A 178 -7.68 11.92 12.20
C PHE A 178 -9.19 12.21 12.28
N ARG A 179 -9.57 13.40 12.69
CA ARG A 179 -10.97 13.84 12.74
C ARG A 179 -11.65 13.76 11.37
N ASN A 180 -10.91 14.09 10.30
CA ASN A 180 -11.45 14.14 8.93
C ASN A 180 -11.42 12.78 8.23
N THR A 181 -10.87 11.73 8.87
CA THR A 181 -10.92 10.36 8.32
C THR A 181 -12.31 9.75 8.35
N ASN A 182 -13.27 10.38 9.02
CA ASN A 182 -14.64 9.87 9.17
C ASN A 182 -14.70 8.43 9.71
N SER A 183 -13.92 8.14 10.74
CA SER A 183 -13.77 6.78 11.28
C SER A 183 -14.07 6.67 12.77
N CYS A 184 -13.82 7.73 13.56
CA CYS A 184 -13.99 7.72 15.01
C CYS A 184 -15.47 7.76 15.38
N ASN A 185 -15.96 6.76 16.12
CA ASN A 185 -17.35 6.59 16.53
C ASN A 185 -18.36 6.63 15.35
N VAL A 186 -17.93 6.18 14.17
CA VAL A 186 -18.76 6.09 12.97
C VAL A 186 -19.23 4.64 12.82
N ALA A 187 -20.52 4.46 12.58
CA ALA A 187 -21.12 3.12 12.41
C ALA A 187 -20.57 2.44 11.12
N PRO A 188 -20.27 1.13 11.18
CA PRO A 188 -19.86 0.39 10.01
C PRO A 188 -21.03 0.19 9.03
N GLN A 189 -20.78 0.40 7.72
CA GLN A 189 -21.80 0.20 6.69
C GLN A 189 -21.88 -1.26 6.20
N ASN A 190 -20.78 -2.01 6.32
CA ASN A 190 -20.64 -3.39 5.83
C ASN A 190 -20.67 -4.41 6.97
N GLY A 191 -21.60 -4.21 7.91
CA GLY A 191 -21.82 -5.11 9.04
C GLY A 191 -20.87 -4.87 10.23
N ASN A 192 -21.38 -5.18 11.41
CA ASN A 192 -20.72 -4.97 12.70
C ASN A 192 -20.00 -6.22 13.23
N LEU A 193 -19.84 -7.27 12.43
CA LEU A 193 -19.24 -8.57 12.80
C LEU A 193 -19.96 -9.28 13.99
N GLY A 194 -21.23 -8.97 14.23
CA GLY A 194 -21.99 -9.48 15.38
C GLY A 194 -21.61 -8.82 16.71
N ILE A 195 -20.86 -7.71 16.69
CA ILE A 195 -20.38 -7.02 17.90
C ILE A 195 -21.33 -5.89 18.25
N THR A 196 -21.97 -5.97 19.41
CA THR A 196 -22.85 -4.91 19.92
C THR A 196 -22.08 -3.62 20.18
N GLY A 197 -22.61 -2.48 19.70
CA GLY A 197 -21.97 -1.17 19.88
C GLY A 197 -20.70 -0.97 19.04
N ALA A 198 -20.43 -1.85 18.08
CA ALA A 198 -19.25 -1.70 17.23
C ALA A 198 -19.33 -0.44 16.34
N MET A 199 -18.24 0.29 16.27
CA MET A 199 -18.01 1.40 15.35
C MET A 199 -16.74 1.13 14.55
N LEU A 200 -16.44 1.95 13.55
CA LEU A 200 -15.20 1.79 12.79
C LEU A 200 -13.98 1.89 13.71
N ILE A 201 -13.89 2.93 14.52
CA ILE A 201 -12.94 3.05 15.63
C ILE A 201 -13.69 3.53 16.87
N VAL A 202 -13.56 2.79 17.96
CA VAL A 202 -14.00 3.20 19.31
C VAL A 202 -12.75 3.52 20.12
N PRO A 203 -12.49 4.77 20.48
CA PRO A 203 -11.32 5.14 21.27
C PRO A 203 -11.22 4.31 22.57
N GLY A 204 -10.06 3.73 22.83
CA GLY A 204 -9.80 2.90 24.01
C GLY A 204 -10.44 1.51 23.98
N SER A 205 -11.16 1.13 22.89
CA SER A 205 -11.82 -0.19 22.81
C SER A 205 -11.53 -0.91 21.48
N PRO A 206 -10.35 -1.57 21.35
CA PRO A 206 -10.04 -2.35 20.17
C PRO A 206 -11.03 -3.47 19.88
N SER A 207 -11.61 -4.07 20.93
CA SER A 207 -12.58 -5.18 20.81
C SER A 207 -13.89 -4.79 20.13
N THR A 208 -14.30 -3.52 20.20
CA THR A 208 -15.49 -2.96 19.54
C THR A 208 -15.15 -2.11 18.32
N SER A 209 -13.87 -1.99 17.98
CA SER A 209 -13.39 -1.28 16.80
C SER A 209 -13.30 -2.21 15.59
N ILE A 210 -14.16 -2.01 14.59
CA ILE A 210 -14.23 -2.86 13.38
C ILE A 210 -12.91 -2.88 12.63
N VAL A 211 -12.20 -1.75 12.55
CA VAL A 211 -10.87 -1.68 11.92
C VAL A 211 -9.91 -2.65 12.58
N SER A 212 -9.79 -2.59 13.92
CA SER A 212 -8.94 -3.51 14.68
C SER A 212 -9.36 -4.97 14.44
N ARG A 213 -10.64 -5.28 14.52
CA ARG A 213 -11.15 -6.66 14.32
C ARG A 213 -10.86 -7.21 12.93
N ARG A 214 -10.92 -6.36 11.89
CA ARG A 214 -10.69 -6.78 10.51
C ARG A 214 -9.21 -6.94 10.16
N ILE A 215 -8.31 -6.11 10.69
CA ILE A 215 -6.87 -6.24 10.43
C ILE A 215 -6.25 -7.46 11.13
N HIS A 216 -6.84 -7.92 12.24
CA HIS A 216 -6.45 -9.17 12.91
C HIS A 216 -7.12 -10.41 12.29
N ALA A 217 -8.14 -10.26 11.46
CA ALA A 217 -8.86 -11.40 10.88
C ALA A 217 -8.08 -12.02 9.71
N LEU A 218 -8.10 -13.37 9.64
CA LEU A 218 -7.57 -14.14 8.50
C LEU A 218 -8.68 -14.87 7.72
N ASN A 219 -9.93 -14.73 8.14
CA ASN A 219 -11.12 -15.32 7.53
C ASN A 219 -11.75 -14.37 6.46
N ALA A 220 -12.99 -14.61 6.09
CA ALA A 220 -13.73 -13.80 5.12
C ALA A 220 -13.90 -12.31 5.50
N PHE A 221 -13.70 -11.97 6.78
CA PHE A 221 -13.81 -10.59 7.27
C PHE A 221 -12.49 -9.82 7.27
N ARG A 222 -11.40 -10.46 6.84
CA ARG A 222 -10.07 -9.83 6.82
C ARG A 222 -10.02 -8.57 5.97
N MET A 223 -9.18 -7.63 6.37
CA MET A 223 -8.77 -6.46 5.58
C MET A 223 -7.24 -6.30 5.67
N PRO A 224 -6.58 -6.10 4.51
CA PRO A 224 -7.08 -6.11 3.12
C PRO A 224 -7.65 -7.48 2.69
N PRO A 225 -8.65 -7.53 1.78
CA PRO A 225 -9.31 -8.78 1.39
C PRO A 225 -8.45 -9.66 0.50
N VAL A 226 -7.42 -9.11 -0.13
CA VAL A 226 -6.49 -9.81 -1.04
C VAL A 226 -5.08 -9.77 -0.44
N GLY A 227 -4.42 -10.93 -0.42
CA GLY A 227 -3.01 -11.06 0.01
C GLY A 227 -2.79 -11.16 1.52
N SER A 228 -3.82 -10.99 2.35
CA SER A 228 -3.70 -11.08 3.81
C SER A 228 -3.93 -12.53 4.26
N VAL A 229 -2.87 -13.29 4.41
CA VAL A 229 -2.91 -14.71 4.84
C VAL A 229 -2.17 -14.95 6.16
N ILE A 230 -1.46 -13.95 6.65
CA ILE A 230 -0.77 -13.93 7.95
C ILE A 230 -1.10 -12.60 8.60
N GLU A 231 -1.29 -12.60 9.90
CA GLU A 231 -1.41 -11.38 10.68
C GLU A 231 -0.05 -10.65 10.70
N ASP A 232 -0.10 -9.32 10.64
CA ASP A 232 1.07 -8.47 10.85
C ASP A 232 1.12 -8.04 12.33
N PRO A 233 1.81 -8.78 13.20
CA PRO A 233 1.79 -8.51 14.64
C PRO A 233 2.42 -7.17 14.99
N GLN A 234 3.29 -6.63 14.15
CA GLN A 234 3.90 -5.32 14.37
C GLN A 234 2.97 -4.18 13.95
N GLY A 235 2.21 -4.38 12.85
CA GLY A 235 1.27 -3.37 12.34
C GLY A 235 -0.05 -3.34 13.07
N THR A 236 -0.41 -4.44 13.76
CA THR A 236 -1.68 -4.57 14.49
C THR A 236 -1.54 -4.32 16.00
N ALA A 237 -0.33 -4.25 16.54
CA ALA A 237 -0.04 -3.89 17.93
C ALA A 237 -0.25 -2.40 18.18
#